data_ba12582edbf57831357729e799d8de34
#
_entry.id   ba12582edbf57831357729e799d8de34
#
_cell.length_a   1.000
_cell.length_b   1.000
_cell.length_c   1.000
_cell.angle_alpha   90.00
_cell.angle_beta   90.00
_cell.angle_gamma   90.00
#
_symmetry.space_group_name_H-M   'P 1'
#
loop_
_entity.id
_entity.type
_entity.pdbx_description
1 polymer ?
#
loop_
_entity_poly.entity_id
_entity_poly.type
_entity_poly.pdbx_seq_one_letter_code
_entity_poly.pdbx_strand_id
1 'polypeptide(L)'
;MEEQECFAEKNRDEDLLEKILEEENRRILYQAIRRLEVKKREVIQMQYFGGMSQKEIAAVLHITPENVRVLAYRAKKELKKDLEELKK
;
A
#
# COMPACT_ATOMS: atom_id res chain seq x y z
N MET A 1 15.44 -10.90 -13.15
CA MET A 1 16.48 -9.96 -12.77
C MET A 1 15.91 -8.65 -12.35
N GLU A 2 15.20 -8.01 -13.25
CA GLU A 2 14.51 -6.79 -12.90
C GLU A 2 13.51 -7.02 -11.78
N GLU A 3 12.91 -8.19 -11.81
CA GLU A 3 11.95 -8.54 -10.78
C GLU A 3 12.59 -8.63 -9.41
N GLN A 4 13.83 -9.11 -9.36
CA GLN A 4 14.53 -9.21 -8.09
C GLN A 4 14.81 -7.85 -7.50
N GLU A 5 15.18 -6.90 -8.35
CA GLU A 5 15.42 -5.54 -7.87
C GLU A 5 14.13 -4.92 -7.37
N CYS A 6 13.05 -5.10 -8.11
CA CYS A 6 11.75 -4.59 -7.66
C CYS A 6 11.33 -5.25 -6.37
N PHE A 7 11.65 -6.52 -6.23
CA PHE A 7 11.29 -7.27 -5.04
C PHE A 7 12.00 -6.71 -3.82
N ALA A 8 13.28 -6.38 -3.96
CA ALA A 8 14.05 -5.82 -2.85
C ALA A 8 13.48 -4.48 -2.43
N GLU A 9 13.17 -3.64 -3.39
CA GLU A 9 12.56 -2.35 -3.08
C GLU A 9 11.21 -2.51 -2.43
N LYS A 10 10.46 -3.49 -2.89
CA LYS A 10 9.17 -3.79 -2.29
C LYS A 10 9.30 -4.12 -0.82
N ASN A 11 10.29 -4.91 -0.48
CA ASN A 11 10.48 -5.29 0.91
C ASN A 11 10.73 -4.08 1.79
N ARG A 12 11.51 -3.14 1.30
CA ARG A 12 11.76 -1.91 2.06
C ARG A 12 10.48 -1.12 2.24
N ASP A 13 9.70 -1.01 1.16
CA ASP A 13 8.46 -0.26 1.23
C ASP A 13 7.48 -0.92 2.19
N GLU A 14 7.44 -2.25 2.18
CA GLU A 14 6.57 -2.97 3.09
C GLU A 14 6.97 -2.78 4.53
N ASP A 15 8.28 -2.82 4.81
CA ASP A 15 8.75 -2.58 6.15
C ASP A 15 8.38 -1.19 6.63
N LEU A 16 8.55 -0.21 5.76
CA LEU A 16 8.21 1.15 6.11
C LEU A 16 6.72 1.29 6.38
N LEU A 17 5.91 0.69 5.54
CA LEU A 17 4.47 0.78 5.72
C LEU A 17 4.02 0.04 6.97
N GLU A 18 4.65 -1.08 7.27
CA GLU A 18 4.33 -1.79 8.49
C GLU A 18 4.63 -0.94 9.71
N LYS A 19 5.76 -0.24 9.70
CA LYS A 19 6.09 0.66 10.80
C LYS A 19 5.05 1.77 10.90
N ILE A 20 4.61 2.29 9.78
CA ILE A 20 3.59 3.32 9.77
C ILE A 20 2.28 2.79 10.35
N LEU A 21 1.92 1.57 9.97
CA LEU A 21 0.70 0.95 10.46
C LEU A 21 0.73 0.68 11.95
N GLU A 22 1.93 0.47 12.49
CA GLU A 22 2.08 0.23 13.92
C GLU A 22 2.12 1.50 14.75
N GLU A 23 2.21 2.65 14.09
CA GLU A 23 2.27 3.90 14.81
C GLU A 23 0.98 4.18 15.57
N GLU A 24 1.12 4.95 16.64
CA GLU A 24 0.01 5.28 17.50
C GLU A 24 -1.00 6.19 16.81
N ASN A 25 -0.56 6.94 15.81
CA ASN A 25 -1.43 7.90 15.12
C ASN A 25 -2.23 7.23 14.02
N ARG A 26 -3.08 6.31 14.41
CA ARG A 26 -3.93 5.63 13.46
C ARG A 26 -4.91 6.58 12.77
N ARG A 27 -5.27 7.64 13.47
CA ARG A 27 -6.17 8.62 12.91
C ARG A 27 -5.57 9.26 11.67
N ILE A 28 -4.30 9.62 11.76
CA ILE A 28 -3.58 10.20 10.62
C ILE A 28 -3.45 9.19 9.49
N LEU A 29 -3.18 7.96 9.85
CA LEU A 29 -3.07 6.90 8.85
C LEU A 29 -4.37 6.74 8.08
N TYR A 30 -5.48 6.69 8.79
CA TYR A 30 -6.77 6.53 8.13
C TYR A 30 -7.11 7.72 7.25
N GLN A 31 -6.73 8.90 7.68
CA GLN A 31 -6.93 10.08 6.85
C GLN A 31 -6.12 10.00 5.57
N ALA A 32 -4.89 9.54 5.67
CA ALA A 32 -4.05 9.39 4.49
C ALA A 32 -4.62 8.34 3.54
N ILE A 33 -5.12 7.25 4.09
CA ILE A 33 -5.73 6.21 3.27
C ILE A 33 -6.95 6.74 2.55
N ARG A 34 -7.73 7.57 3.20
CA ARG A 34 -8.91 8.16 2.58
C ARG A 34 -8.58 9.06 1.40
N ARG A 35 -7.40 9.64 1.42
CA ARG A 35 -6.96 10.51 0.33
C ARG A 35 -6.57 9.74 -0.91
N LEU A 36 -6.34 8.45 -0.77
CA LEU A 36 -5.96 7.63 -1.89
C LEU A 36 -7.11 7.47 -2.87
N GLU A 37 -6.75 7.31 -4.13
CA GLU A 37 -7.71 6.94 -5.15
C GLU A 37 -8.39 5.63 -4.76
N VAL A 38 -9.62 5.43 -5.24
CA VAL A 38 -10.43 4.28 -4.81
C VAL A 38 -9.68 2.97 -4.97
N LYS A 39 -9.11 2.73 -6.13
CA LYS A 39 -8.44 1.45 -6.38
C LYS A 39 -7.20 1.28 -5.52
N LYS A 40 -6.44 2.34 -5.36
CA LYS A 40 -5.26 2.27 -4.50
C LYS A 40 -5.65 2.01 -3.05
N ARG A 41 -6.71 2.66 -2.60
CA ARG A 41 -7.21 2.46 -1.26
C ARG A 41 -7.67 1.04 -1.04
N GLU A 42 -8.39 0.48 -2.02
CA GLU A 42 -8.86 -0.89 -1.91
C GLU A 42 -7.71 -1.87 -1.85
N VAL A 43 -6.69 -1.67 -2.68
CA VAL A 43 -5.53 -2.54 -2.66
C VAL A 43 -4.84 -2.52 -1.30
N ILE A 44 -4.65 -1.34 -0.75
CA ILE A 44 -4.01 -1.22 0.55
C ILE A 44 -4.86 -1.89 1.63
N GLN A 45 -6.15 -1.66 1.61
CA GLN A 45 -7.03 -2.24 2.62
C GLN A 45 -7.05 -3.75 2.54
N MET A 46 -7.13 -4.29 1.34
CA MET A 46 -7.15 -5.74 1.18
C MET A 46 -5.82 -6.37 1.54
N GLN A 47 -4.72 -5.72 1.19
CA GLN A 47 -3.41 -6.30 1.41
C GLN A 47 -3.00 -6.25 2.87
N TYR A 48 -3.18 -5.13 3.52
CA TYR A 48 -2.66 -4.93 4.87
C TYR A 48 -3.67 -5.19 5.96
N PHE A 49 -4.92 -4.89 5.72
CA PHE A 49 -5.95 -5.15 6.72
C PHE A 49 -6.66 -6.47 6.48
N GLY A 50 -6.77 -6.88 5.23
CA GLY A 50 -7.42 -8.14 4.89
C GLY A 50 -6.48 -9.32 4.76
N GLY A 51 -5.17 -9.06 4.71
CA GLY A 51 -4.19 -10.13 4.58
C GLY A 51 -4.28 -10.90 3.27
N MET A 52 -4.81 -10.28 2.23
CA MET A 52 -5.00 -10.96 0.96
C MET A 52 -3.73 -10.93 0.12
N SER A 53 -3.53 -11.97 -0.67
CA SER A 53 -2.42 -12.01 -1.60
C SER A 53 -2.71 -11.17 -2.83
N GLN A 54 -1.66 -10.90 -3.61
CA GLN A 54 -1.84 -10.14 -4.84
C GLN A 54 -2.81 -10.83 -5.79
N LYS A 55 -2.72 -12.16 -5.86
CA LYS A 55 -3.61 -12.91 -6.74
C LYS A 55 -5.07 -12.77 -6.30
N GLU A 56 -5.29 -12.84 -5.01
CA GLU A 56 -6.64 -12.70 -4.48
C GLU A 56 -7.19 -11.32 -4.73
N ILE A 57 -6.39 -10.30 -4.50
CA ILE A 57 -6.81 -8.93 -4.75
C ILE A 57 -7.12 -8.74 -6.23
N ALA A 58 -6.26 -9.28 -7.09
CA ALA A 58 -6.47 -9.17 -8.53
C ALA A 58 -7.79 -9.78 -8.94
N ALA A 59 -8.13 -10.93 -8.37
CA ALA A 59 -9.38 -11.58 -8.69
C ALA A 59 -10.59 -10.75 -8.23
N VAL A 60 -10.51 -10.18 -7.05
CA VAL A 60 -11.59 -9.38 -6.53
C VAL A 60 -11.80 -8.11 -7.36
N LEU A 61 -10.71 -7.46 -7.73
CA LEU A 61 -10.79 -6.20 -8.46
C LEU A 61 -10.87 -6.38 -9.98
N HIS A 62 -10.77 -7.62 -10.44
CA HIS A 62 -10.82 -7.92 -11.88
C HIS A 62 -9.69 -7.24 -12.64
N ILE A 63 -8.51 -7.27 -12.08
CA ILE A 63 -7.30 -6.73 -12.71
C ILE A 63 -6.21 -7.79 -12.60
N THR A 64 -5.06 -7.52 -13.21
CA THR A 64 -3.96 -8.46 -13.17
C THR A 64 -3.16 -8.33 -11.88
N PRO A 65 -2.49 -9.40 -11.44
CA PRO A 65 -1.63 -9.28 -10.26
C PRO A 65 -0.53 -8.23 -10.42
N GLU A 66 -0.05 -8.04 -11.65
CA GLU A 66 0.93 -6.98 -11.90
C GLU A 66 0.35 -5.61 -11.62
N ASN A 67 -0.90 -5.39 -12.02
CA ASN A 67 -1.56 -4.13 -11.73
C ASN A 67 -1.73 -3.93 -10.24
N VAL A 68 -2.04 -5.01 -9.52
CA VAL A 68 -2.14 -4.92 -8.06
C VAL A 68 -0.82 -4.44 -7.48
N ARG A 69 0.29 -5.01 -7.97
CA ARG A 69 1.60 -4.63 -7.47
C ARG A 69 1.91 -3.17 -7.75
N VAL A 70 1.60 -2.72 -8.95
CA VAL A 70 1.83 -1.32 -9.31
C VAL A 70 0.98 -0.39 -8.45
N LEU A 71 -0.28 -0.73 -8.28
CA LEU A 71 -1.16 0.09 -7.45
C LEU A 71 -0.70 0.13 -6.00
N ALA A 72 -0.27 -1.01 -5.48
CA ALA A 72 0.22 -1.07 -4.11
C ALA A 72 1.47 -0.20 -3.94
N TYR A 73 2.37 -0.28 -4.90
CA TYR A 73 3.59 0.51 -4.84
C TYR A 73 3.27 2.01 -4.83
N ARG A 74 2.41 2.42 -5.76
CA ARG A 74 2.04 3.83 -5.84
C ARG A 74 1.27 4.28 -4.61
N ALA A 75 0.42 3.42 -4.10
CA ALA A 75 -0.34 3.75 -2.90
C ALA A 75 0.58 3.95 -1.70
N LYS A 76 1.58 3.07 -1.56
CA LYS A 76 2.51 3.20 -0.45
C LYS A 76 3.31 4.50 -0.54
N LYS A 77 3.71 4.86 -1.74
CA LYS A 77 4.44 6.12 -1.92
C LYS A 77 3.57 7.32 -1.54
N GLU A 78 2.33 7.31 -1.99
CA GLU A 78 1.42 8.40 -1.66
C GLU A 78 1.12 8.45 -0.17
N LEU A 79 0.95 7.28 0.44
CA LEU A 79 0.72 7.23 1.87
C LEU A 79 1.87 7.82 2.65
N LYS A 80 3.08 7.46 2.28
CA LYS A 80 4.25 7.98 2.96
C LYS A 80 4.29 9.50 2.87
N LYS A 81 4.05 10.02 1.69
CA LYS A 81 4.06 11.46 1.48
C LYS A 81 2.97 12.15 2.28
N ASP A 82 1.76 11.61 2.22
CA ASP A 82 0.63 12.21 2.93
C ASP A 82 0.83 12.16 4.43
N LEU A 83 1.37 11.06 4.92
CA LEU A 83 1.63 10.95 6.35
C LEU A 83 2.64 11.98 6.83
N GLU A 84 3.67 12.22 6.03
CA GLU A 84 4.65 13.24 6.40
C GLU A 84 4.01 14.62 6.43
N GLU A 85 3.13 14.89 5.49
CA GLU A 85 2.44 16.17 5.47
C GLU A 85 1.49 16.31 6.66
N LEU A 86 0.77 15.26 6.97
CA LEU A 86 -0.22 15.32 8.04
C LEU A 86 0.43 15.37 9.42
N LYS A 87 1.66 14.93 9.54
CA LYS A 87 2.36 14.96 10.82
C LYS A 87 2.99 16.31 11.14
N LYS A 88 3.04 17.20 10.18
CA LYS A 88 3.63 18.53 10.41
C LYS A 88 2.74 19.42 11.28
#